data_24f6048a954e8a78ccfe1dd71189b2be
#
_entry.id   24f6048a954e8a78ccfe1dd71189b2be
#
_cell.length_a   1.000
_cell.length_b   1.000
_cell.length_c   1.000
_cell.angle_alpha   90.00
_cell.angle_beta   90.00
_cell.angle_gamma   90.00
#
_symmetry.space_group_name_H-M   'P 1'
#
loop_
_entity.id
_entity.type
_entity.pdbx_description
1 polymer ?
#
loop_
_entity_poly.entity_id
_entity_poly.type
_entity_poly.pdbx_seq_one_letter_code
_entity_poly.pdbx_strand_id
1 'polypeptide(L)'
;MREPLRPSYRLARLCLLAILLAPGLSAQAAPRDRLVLAGPTAAVSFPLIHMVETGALSGWADKVEFRHWKSPDQLRVLLAKQEADFSATPVNLPAIMANRGMPVRLLNVSVWGLLWFVSTDPDVRSIADLAGKPLLTTFQRDLPALLLERLLDAQGLAGERAPRIRHARDAQDAIALLLTGEATSALLPEPSVSLLLAQNARRGGTAPHRVQSLEAAWRETFPEHPDLPQAGIMANAGVAGDRALGEAVAREYDRSARWCKAEPAECARLAHKHLDFLPAEAIEASIRVTRLESRDALAVRPALEALYGLILRHNPEAVGGHLPDAGFYGP
;
A
#
# COMPACT_ATOMS: atom_id res chain seq x y z
N MET A 1 -2.76 79.95 -43.05
CA MET A 1 -1.73 79.03 -42.56
C MET A 1 -2.41 78.01 -41.69
N ARG A 2 -2.50 76.79 -42.15
CA ARG A 2 -3.12 75.63 -41.46
C ARG A 2 -1.99 74.66 -41.03
N GLU A 3 -1.83 74.44 -39.73
CA GLU A 3 -0.92 73.41 -39.21
C GLU A 3 -1.51 72.01 -39.36
N PRO A 4 -0.76 71.01 -39.68
CA PRO A 4 -1.26 69.64 -39.79
C PRO A 4 -1.15 68.88 -38.44
N LEU A 5 -2.26 68.24 -38.11
CA LEU A 5 -2.43 67.36 -36.98
C LEU A 5 -1.53 66.11 -37.10
N ARG A 6 -0.77 65.77 -36.07
CA ARG A 6 0.08 64.60 -35.96
C ARG A 6 -0.76 63.32 -35.61
N PRO A 7 -0.67 62.22 -36.36
CA PRO A 7 -1.30 60.94 -36.01
C PRO A 7 -0.25 59.97 -35.44
N SER A 8 -0.03 59.93 -34.14
CA SER A 8 0.95 58.96 -33.60
C SER A 8 0.65 58.36 -32.24
N TYR A 9 -0.54 58.56 -31.66
CA TYR A 9 -0.84 58.01 -30.33
C TYR A 9 -1.88 56.88 -30.29
N ARG A 10 -2.43 56.44 -31.43
CA ARG A 10 -3.43 55.36 -31.45
C ARG A 10 -2.86 53.98 -31.72
N LEU A 11 -1.70 53.83 -32.31
CA LEU A 11 -1.04 52.52 -32.53
C LEU A 11 -0.32 52.00 -31.28
N ALA A 12 0.20 52.86 -30.41
CA ALA A 12 0.91 52.43 -29.19
C ALA A 12 -0.01 51.83 -28.13
N ARG A 13 -1.31 52.11 -28.12
CA ARG A 13 -2.26 51.55 -27.15
C ARG A 13 -2.79 50.17 -27.54
N LEU A 14 -2.74 49.77 -28.80
CA LEU A 14 -3.17 48.42 -29.24
C LEU A 14 -2.11 47.36 -29.01
N CYS A 15 -0.81 47.71 -29.00
CA CYS A 15 0.25 46.74 -28.69
C CYS A 15 0.40 46.40 -27.20
N LEU A 16 -0.04 47.29 -26.27
CA LEU A 16 0.01 47.01 -24.84
C LEU A 16 -1.12 46.10 -24.33
N LEU A 17 -2.24 45.97 -25.05
CA LEU A 17 -3.35 45.08 -24.66
C LEU A 17 -3.20 43.67 -25.17
N ALA A 18 -2.32 43.40 -26.14
CA ALA A 18 -2.06 42.05 -26.68
C ALA A 18 -1.11 41.18 -25.84
N ILE A 19 -0.37 41.82 -24.89
CA ILE A 19 0.60 41.10 -24.04
C ILE A 19 -0.06 40.50 -22.77
N LEU A 20 -1.31 40.91 -22.47
CA LEU A 20 -2.03 40.43 -21.26
C LEU A 20 -2.90 39.18 -21.50
N LEU A 21 -2.93 38.64 -22.69
CA LEU A 21 -3.68 37.42 -23.06
C LEU A 21 -2.77 36.25 -23.53
N ALA A 22 -1.50 36.22 -23.12
CA ALA A 22 -0.74 34.99 -23.23
C ALA A 22 -1.36 34.01 -22.21
N PRO A 23 -1.97 32.89 -22.66
CA PRO A 23 -2.33 31.85 -21.72
C PRO A 23 -1.03 31.46 -21.00
N GLY A 24 -1.05 31.55 -19.67
CA GLY A 24 0.08 31.13 -18.85
C GLY A 24 0.44 29.70 -19.27
N LEU A 25 1.46 29.54 -20.08
CA LEU A 25 2.16 28.29 -20.24
C LEU A 25 2.64 27.93 -18.83
N SER A 26 1.89 27.06 -18.16
CA SER A 26 2.36 26.43 -16.93
C SER A 26 3.71 25.82 -17.29
N ALA A 27 4.79 26.44 -16.89
CA ALA A 27 6.13 25.92 -17.06
C ALA A 27 6.12 24.56 -16.33
N GLN A 28 6.02 23.50 -17.08
CA GLN A 28 6.18 22.15 -16.56
C GLN A 28 7.61 22.09 -16.04
N ALA A 29 7.78 21.81 -14.77
CA ALA A 29 9.11 21.67 -14.18
C ALA A 29 9.90 20.68 -15.03
N ALA A 30 11.19 20.94 -15.26
CA ALA A 30 12.04 20.01 -15.99
C ALA A 30 11.96 18.60 -15.36
N PRO A 31 11.95 17.54 -16.17
CA PRO A 31 11.96 16.19 -15.66
C PRO A 31 13.09 15.99 -14.66
N ARG A 32 12.85 15.19 -13.62
CA ARG A 32 13.87 14.80 -12.65
C ARG A 32 14.83 13.81 -13.29
N ASP A 33 16.11 13.81 -12.91
CA ASP A 33 17.06 12.79 -13.40
C ASP A 33 16.58 11.37 -13.05
N ARG A 34 15.94 11.21 -11.87
CA ARG A 34 15.51 9.91 -11.38
C ARG A 34 14.29 10.02 -10.44
N LEU A 35 13.42 9.00 -10.50
CA LEU A 35 12.39 8.69 -9.51
C LEU A 35 12.54 7.25 -9.03
N VAL A 36 12.45 7.03 -7.72
CA VAL A 36 12.51 5.71 -7.10
C VAL A 36 11.19 5.38 -6.44
N LEU A 37 10.53 4.33 -6.95
CA LEU A 37 9.32 3.74 -6.39
C LEU A 37 9.73 2.55 -5.53
N ALA A 38 9.43 2.56 -4.24
CA ALA A 38 9.84 1.50 -3.33
C ALA A 38 8.65 0.68 -2.83
N GLY A 39 8.85 -0.61 -2.56
CA GLY A 39 7.75 -1.43 -2.04
C GLY A 39 8.19 -2.77 -1.48
N PRO A 40 7.32 -3.41 -0.64
CA PRO A 40 7.55 -4.72 -0.06
C PRO A 40 7.17 -5.85 -1.01
N THR A 41 7.41 -7.09 -0.58
CA THR A 41 6.87 -8.29 -1.22
C THR A 41 5.37 -8.41 -0.92
N ALA A 42 4.54 -7.58 -1.54
CA ALA A 42 3.09 -7.56 -1.35
C ALA A 42 2.38 -6.96 -2.57
N ALA A 43 1.08 -7.24 -2.71
CA ALA A 43 0.27 -6.82 -3.84
C ALA A 43 0.26 -5.30 -4.10
N VAL A 44 0.47 -4.49 -3.07
CA VAL A 44 0.59 -3.02 -3.17
C VAL A 44 1.77 -2.58 -4.05
N SER A 45 2.80 -3.43 -4.23
CA SER A 45 3.99 -3.13 -5.03
C SER A 45 3.83 -3.45 -6.52
N PHE A 46 2.93 -4.35 -6.89
CA PHE A 46 2.83 -4.81 -8.28
C PHE A 46 2.42 -3.69 -9.26
N PRO A 47 1.48 -2.79 -8.92
CA PRO A 47 1.21 -1.62 -9.76
C PRO A 47 2.41 -0.68 -9.91
N LEU A 48 3.24 -0.49 -8.86
CA LEU A 48 4.46 0.31 -8.97
C LEU A 48 5.45 -0.31 -9.96
N ILE A 49 5.61 -1.64 -9.92
CA ILE A 49 6.46 -2.36 -10.86
C ILE A 49 5.92 -2.21 -12.28
N HIS A 50 4.60 -2.34 -12.49
CA HIS A 50 3.97 -2.10 -13.78
C HIS A 50 4.25 -0.68 -14.30
N MET A 51 4.15 0.34 -13.43
CA MET A 51 4.49 1.72 -13.81
C MET A 51 5.93 1.87 -14.30
N VAL A 52 6.88 1.18 -13.65
CA VAL A 52 8.29 1.17 -14.06
C VAL A 52 8.46 0.48 -15.42
N GLU A 53 7.92 -0.72 -15.57
CA GLU A 53 8.05 -1.54 -16.78
C GLU A 53 7.40 -0.92 -18.01
N THR A 54 6.37 -0.10 -17.82
CA THR A 54 5.64 0.58 -18.92
C THR A 54 6.10 2.02 -19.17
N GLY A 55 7.03 2.55 -18.35
CA GLY A 55 7.47 3.94 -18.48
C GLY A 55 6.37 4.96 -18.17
N ALA A 56 5.41 4.62 -17.30
CA ALA A 56 4.23 5.44 -17.01
C ALA A 56 4.55 6.86 -16.49
N LEU A 57 5.75 7.06 -15.95
CA LEU A 57 6.24 8.34 -15.42
C LEU A 57 7.37 8.96 -16.26
N SER A 58 7.55 8.55 -17.53
CA SER A 58 8.61 9.06 -18.42
C SER A 58 8.56 10.57 -18.69
N GLY A 59 7.38 11.20 -18.53
CA GLY A 59 7.25 12.67 -18.60
C GLY A 59 7.67 13.41 -17.32
N TRP A 60 8.00 12.68 -16.24
CA TRP A 60 8.33 13.22 -14.91
C TRP A 60 9.77 12.98 -14.50
N ALA A 61 10.41 11.94 -15.04
CA ALA A 61 11.80 11.63 -14.79
C ALA A 61 12.42 10.91 -15.99
N ASP A 62 13.73 11.11 -16.20
CA ASP A 62 14.51 10.43 -17.22
C ASP A 62 14.66 8.93 -16.90
N LYS A 63 14.73 8.60 -15.61
CA LYS A 63 14.83 7.23 -15.13
C LYS A 63 13.83 6.97 -13.99
N VAL A 64 13.03 5.92 -14.10
CA VAL A 64 12.14 5.44 -13.04
C VAL A 64 12.56 4.04 -12.63
N GLU A 65 12.80 3.82 -11.33
CA GLU A 65 13.31 2.55 -10.80
C GLU A 65 12.36 2.00 -9.74
N PHE A 66 12.24 0.67 -9.68
CA PHE A 66 11.63 0.00 -8.54
C PHE A 66 12.70 -0.47 -7.56
N ARG A 67 12.50 -0.22 -6.27
CA ARG A 67 13.37 -0.68 -5.19
C ARG A 67 12.61 -1.53 -4.19
N HIS A 68 12.92 -2.81 -4.15
CA HIS A 68 12.36 -3.73 -3.18
C HIS A 68 12.95 -3.50 -1.78
N TRP A 69 12.09 -3.49 -0.75
CA TRP A 69 12.50 -3.53 0.64
C TRP A 69 11.90 -4.75 1.35
N LYS A 70 12.67 -5.36 2.27
CA LYS A 70 12.34 -6.63 2.95
C LYS A 70 11.78 -6.44 4.35
N SER A 71 11.98 -5.27 4.96
CA SER A 71 11.53 -4.98 6.31
C SER A 71 11.23 -3.48 6.49
N PRO A 72 10.37 -3.11 7.45
CA PRO A 72 10.15 -1.70 7.79
C PRO A 72 11.44 -0.94 8.16
N ASP A 73 12.42 -1.61 8.76
CA ASP A 73 13.71 -0.98 9.09
C ASP A 73 14.52 -0.65 7.83
N GLN A 74 14.51 -1.52 6.83
CA GLN A 74 15.13 -1.21 5.54
C GLN A 74 14.44 -0.03 4.86
N LEU A 75 13.10 0.04 4.91
CA LEU A 75 12.39 1.21 4.40
C LEU A 75 12.82 2.49 5.13
N ARG A 76 12.91 2.48 6.47
CA ARG A 76 13.37 3.65 7.24
C ARG A 76 14.76 4.11 6.79
N VAL A 77 15.68 3.19 6.50
CA VAL A 77 17.02 3.51 5.96
C VAL A 77 16.92 4.17 4.59
N LEU A 78 16.09 3.63 3.68
CA LEU A 78 15.88 4.22 2.35
C LEU A 78 15.33 5.66 2.46
N LEU A 79 14.38 5.89 3.36
CA LEU A 79 13.80 7.21 3.60
C LEU A 79 14.82 8.18 4.20
N ALA A 80 15.59 7.76 5.20
CA ALA A 80 16.61 8.59 5.85
C ALA A 80 17.72 9.02 4.87
N LYS A 81 18.02 8.15 3.88
CA LYS A 81 19.01 8.44 2.84
C LYS A 81 18.41 9.14 1.61
N GLN A 82 17.10 9.42 1.62
CA GLN A 82 16.38 9.96 0.45
C GLN A 82 16.55 9.09 -0.81
N GLU A 83 16.60 7.77 -0.62
CA GLU A 83 16.77 6.79 -1.70
C GLU A 83 15.44 6.19 -2.19
N ALA A 84 14.31 6.74 -1.77
CA ALA A 84 12.98 6.42 -2.27
C ALA A 84 12.14 7.71 -2.30
N ASP A 85 11.43 7.94 -3.41
CA ASP A 85 10.55 9.10 -3.60
C ASP A 85 9.11 8.75 -3.22
N PHE A 86 8.63 7.60 -3.66
CA PHE A 86 7.32 7.07 -3.31
C PHE A 86 7.46 5.66 -2.74
N SER A 87 6.68 5.34 -1.72
CA SER A 87 6.76 4.02 -1.09
C SER A 87 5.38 3.39 -0.91
N ALA A 88 5.23 2.17 -1.37
CA ALA A 88 4.15 1.30 -0.94
C ALA A 88 4.37 0.92 0.52
N THR A 89 3.35 1.08 1.39
CA THR A 89 3.52 0.93 2.84
C THR A 89 2.19 0.64 3.53
N PRO A 90 2.18 -0.01 4.70
CA PRO A 90 1.01 -0.03 5.58
C PRO A 90 0.58 1.39 5.95
N VAL A 91 -0.74 1.65 5.99
CA VAL A 91 -1.28 3.01 6.13
C VAL A 91 -0.92 3.72 7.44
N ASN A 92 -0.59 2.98 8.50
CA ASN A 92 -0.19 3.57 9.78
C ASN A 92 1.24 4.14 9.77
N LEU A 93 2.14 3.62 8.94
CA LEU A 93 3.53 4.09 8.91
C LEU A 93 3.65 5.55 8.47
N PRO A 94 3.03 6.00 7.36
CA PRO A 94 3.03 7.42 7.01
C PRO A 94 2.35 8.30 8.08
N ALA A 95 1.32 7.80 8.78
CA ALA A 95 0.69 8.53 9.89
C ALA A 95 1.68 8.74 11.06
N ILE A 96 2.43 7.70 11.46
CA ILE A 96 3.50 7.83 12.46
C ILE A 96 4.53 8.88 12.03
N MET A 97 4.95 8.85 10.76
CA MET A 97 5.98 9.75 10.24
C MET A 97 5.48 11.20 10.21
N ALA A 98 4.28 11.44 9.71
CA ALA A 98 3.67 12.77 9.68
C ALA A 98 3.51 13.34 11.09
N ASN A 99 2.99 12.57 12.03
CA ASN A 99 2.80 12.97 13.42
C ASN A 99 4.13 13.22 14.18
N ARG A 100 5.24 12.70 13.67
CA ARG A 100 6.60 13.01 14.14
C ARG A 100 7.26 14.18 13.38
N GLY A 101 6.48 14.92 12.59
CA GLY A 101 6.94 16.12 11.90
C GLY A 101 7.65 15.87 10.56
N MET A 102 7.64 14.62 10.04
CA MET A 102 8.16 14.37 8.69
C MET A 102 7.14 14.84 7.64
N PRO A 103 7.55 15.59 6.61
CA PRO A 103 6.65 16.09 5.58
C PRO A 103 6.32 14.98 4.57
N VAL A 104 5.57 13.98 4.98
CA VAL A 104 5.09 12.88 4.13
C VAL A 104 3.59 12.98 3.90
N ARG A 105 3.10 12.40 2.81
CA ARG A 105 1.67 12.35 2.48
C ARG A 105 1.25 10.95 2.09
N LEU A 106 0.05 10.54 2.46
CA LEU A 106 -0.58 9.32 1.96
C LEU A 106 -1.41 9.68 0.73
N LEU A 107 -0.99 9.22 -0.47
CA LEU A 107 -1.66 9.55 -1.73
C LEU A 107 -2.96 8.77 -1.91
N ASN A 108 -2.94 7.49 -1.60
CA ASN A 108 -4.07 6.59 -1.76
C ASN A 108 -4.05 5.47 -0.72
N VAL A 109 -5.18 4.78 -0.62
CA VAL A 109 -5.29 3.42 -0.07
C VAL A 109 -5.60 2.51 -1.24
N SER A 110 -4.83 1.45 -1.41
CA SER A 110 -4.95 0.58 -2.57
C SER A 110 -5.11 -0.90 -2.24
N VAL A 111 -4.78 -1.32 -1.02
CA VAL A 111 -4.98 -2.69 -0.56
C VAL A 111 -5.90 -2.68 0.65
N TRP A 112 -7.02 -3.40 0.52
CA TRP A 112 -8.10 -3.48 1.50
C TRP A 112 -8.22 -4.87 2.12
N GLY A 113 -7.59 -5.89 1.51
CA GLY A 113 -7.58 -7.27 1.97
C GLY A 113 -6.44 -8.06 1.35
N LEU A 114 -5.42 -8.37 2.15
CA LEU A 114 -4.29 -9.24 1.75
C LEU A 114 -3.94 -10.28 2.81
N LEU A 115 -4.51 -10.20 4.01
CA LEU A 115 -4.19 -11.07 5.12
C LEU A 115 -5.20 -12.22 5.21
N TRP A 116 -4.71 -13.44 5.34
CA TRP A 116 -5.52 -14.63 5.40
C TRP A 116 -5.18 -15.49 6.60
N PHE A 117 -6.19 -15.97 7.29
CA PHE A 117 -6.08 -17.14 8.15
C PHE A 117 -6.04 -18.37 7.25
N VAL A 118 -5.03 -19.20 7.45
CA VAL A 118 -4.84 -20.47 6.75
C VAL A 118 -4.72 -21.59 7.74
N SER A 119 -5.18 -22.80 7.37
CA SER A 119 -5.05 -23.98 8.22
C SER A 119 -4.85 -25.24 7.40
N THR A 120 -4.13 -26.22 7.97
CA THR A 120 -4.09 -27.61 7.51
C THR A 120 -5.12 -28.48 8.24
N ASP A 121 -5.74 -27.96 9.32
CA ASP A 121 -6.83 -28.62 10.04
C ASP A 121 -8.16 -28.34 9.33
N PRO A 122 -8.85 -29.35 8.75
CA PRO A 122 -10.10 -29.15 8.01
C PRO A 122 -11.26 -28.67 8.88
N ASP A 123 -11.15 -28.82 10.20
CA ASP A 123 -12.18 -28.41 11.16
C ASP A 123 -12.05 -26.91 11.53
N VAL A 124 -10.98 -26.24 11.13
CA VAL A 124 -10.82 -24.79 11.28
C VAL A 124 -11.44 -24.10 10.06
N ARG A 125 -12.66 -23.56 10.22
CA ARG A 125 -13.45 -22.89 9.17
C ARG A 125 -13.66 -21.40 9.40
N SER A 126 -13.37 -20.93 10.62
CA SER A 126 -13.50 -19.53 11.02
C SER A 126 -12.42 -19.16 12.04
N ILE A 127 -12.27 -17.87 12.33
CA ILE A 127 -11.38 -17.42 13.39
C ILE A 127 -11.82 -17.95 14.76
N ALA A 128 -13.12 -18.10 14.99
CA ALA A 128 -13.65 -18.62 16.25
C ALA A 128 -13.15 -20.04 16.57
N ASP A 129 -12.88 -20.86 15.54
CA ASP A 129 -12.35 -22.21 15.67
C ASP A 129 -10.87 -22.24 16.12
N LEU A 130 -10.20 -21.10 16.12
CA LEU A 130 -8.84 -20.92 16.63
C LEU A 130 -8.78 -20.67 18.14
N ALA A 131 -9.94 -20.61 18.84
CA ALA A 131 -9.98 -20.40 20.28
C ALA A 131 -9.09 -21.39 21.03
N GLY A 132 -8.11 -20.89 21.80
CA GLY A 132 -7.15 -21.70 22.55
C GLY A 132 -6.17 -22.54 21.69
N LYS A 133 -6.26 -22.50 20.36
CA LYS A 133 -5.35 -23.23 19.45
C LYS A 133 -4.08 -22.41 19.15
N PRO A 134 -2.97 -23.04 18.73
CA PRO A 134 -1.80 -22.32 18.24
C PRO A 134 -2.12 -21.55 16.95
N LEU A 135 -1.65 -20.33 16.85
CA LEU A 135 -1.72 -19.50 15.64
C LEU A 135 -0.34 -18.92 15.33
N LEU A 136 0.23 -19.33 14.22
CA LEU A 136 1.50 -18.83 13.73
C LEU A 136 1.31 -17.49 13.01
N THR A 137 2.21 -16.54 13.22
CA THR A 137 2.23 -15.27 12.49
C THR A 137 3.66 -14.75 12.34
N THR A 138 3.91 -13.91 11.35
CA THR A 138 5.18 -13.20 11.18
C THR A 138 5.13 -11.77 11.74
N PHE A 139 3.95 -11.33 12.19
CA PHE A 139 3.67 -9.97 12.64
C PHE A 139 3.82 -9.84 14.15
N GLN A 140 4.46 -8.75 14.62
CA GLN A 140 4.70 -8.56 16.05
C GLN A 140 4.25 -7.19 16.58
N ARG A 141 4.60 -6.09 15.89
CA ARG A 141 4.32 -4.71 16.32
C ARG A 141 3.87 -3.80 15.16
N ASP A 142 3.56 -4.40 14.06
CA ASP A 142 3.11 -3.75 12.82
C ASP A 142 1.59 -3.74 12.71
N LEU A 143 1.08 -3.08 11.68
CA LEU A 143 -0.36 -2.95 11.48
C LEU A 143 -1.10 -4.30 11.50
N PRO A 144 -0.64 -5.38 10.83
CA PRO A 144 -1.31 -6.67 10.89
C PRO A 144 -1.45 -7.25 12.30
N ALA A 145 -0.44 -7.08 13.17
CA ALA A 145 -0.53 -7.54 14.56
C ALA A 145 -1.60 -6.77 15.34
N LEU A 146 -1.67 -5.45 15.15
CA LEU A 146 -2.68 -4.60 15.77
C LEU A 146 -4.09 -4.94 15.31
N LEU A 147 -4.27 -5.20 14.00
CA LEU A 147 -5.56 -5.61 13.44
C LEU A 147 -6.00 -6.96 14.00
N LEU A 148 -5.08 -7.93 14.08
CA LEU A 148 -5.35 -9.24 14.67
C LEU A 148 -5.81 -9.10 16.12
N GLU A 149 -5.06 -8.36 16.92
CA GLU A 149 -5.38 -8.13 18.33
C GLU A 149 -6.79 -7.53 18.50
N ARG A 150 -7.10 -6.48 17.74
CA ARG A 150 -8.42 -5.83 17.79
C ARG A 150 -9.55 -6.74 17.37
N LEU A 151 -9.32 -7.56 16.33
CA LEU A 151 -10.30 -8.52 15.85
C LEU A 151 -10.57 -9.61 16.88
N LEU A 152 -9.53 -10.18 17.48
CA LEU A 152 -9.64 -11.22 18.50
C LEU A 152 -10.39 -10.71 19.74
N ASP A 153 -10.04 -9.53 20.23
CA ASP A 153 -10.70 -8.91 21.38
C ASP A 153 -12.19 -8.69 21.13
N ALA A 154 -12.54 -8.11 19.96
CA ALA A 154 -13.92 -7.82 19.61
C ALA A 154 -14.76 -9.09 19.42
N GLN A 155 -14.16 -10.20 19.03
CA GLN A 155 -14.82 -11.50 18.92
C GLN A 155 -14.84 -12.30 20.24
N GLY A 156 -14.34 -11.72 21.35
CA GLY A 156 -14.28 -12.40 22.64
C GLY A 156 -13.27 -13.55 22.68
N LEU A 157 -12.27 -13.50 21.81
CA LEU A 157 -11.14 -14.44 21.77
C LEU A 157 -9.96 -13.88 22.57
N ALA A 158 -10.23 -13.56 23.83
CA ALA A 158 -9.26 -13.04 24.79
C ALA A 158 -9.09 -13.99 26.00
N GLY A 159 -8.06 -13.78 26.82
CA GLY A 159 -7.78 -14.59 27.99
C GLY A 159 -7.53 -16.06 27.62
N GLU A 160 -8.23 -17.00 28.27
CA GLU A 160 -8.10 -18.45 28.04
C GLU A 160 -8.58 -18.87 26.63
N ARG A 161 -9.47 -18.08 26.00
CA ARG A 161 -9.95 -18.31 24.64
C ARG A 161 -9.04 -17.72 23.56
N ALA A 162 -8.05 -16.92 23.94
CA ALA A 162 -7.12 -16.34 22.96
C ALA A 162 -6.35 -17.44 22.22
N PRO A 163 -6.19 -17.33 20.89
CA PRO A 163 -5.23 -18.17 20.19
C PRO A 163 -3.83 -17.98 20.79
N ARG A 164 -3.08 -19.08 20.91
CA ARG A 164 -1.71 -19.02 21.39
C ARG A 164 -0.79 -18.57 20.25
N ILE A 165 -0.47 -17.28 20.25
CA ILE A 165 0.35 -16.67 19.19
C ILE A 165 1.78 -17.18 19.29
N ARG A 166 2.28 -17.71 18.16
CA ARG A 166 3.70 -18.09 17.93
C ARG A 166 4.23 -17.26 16.76
N HIS A 167 5.43 -16.71 16.88
CA HIS A 167 6.03 -15.93 15.81
C HIS A 167 7.02 -16.75 15.01
N ALA A 168 6.84 -16.77 13.67
CA ALA A 168 7.85 -17.22 12.72
C ALA A 168 8.85 -16.08 12.47
N ARG A 169 10.05 -16.42 12.04
CA ARG A 169 11.11 -15.45 11.72
C ARG A 169 10.73 -14.57 10.51
N ASP A 170 10.14 -15.20 9.52
CA ASP A 170 9.67 -14.58 8.28
C ASP A 170 8.62 -15.46 7.58
N ALA A 171 8.16 -15.03 6.42
CA ALA A 171 7.15 -15.78 5.66
C ALA A 171 7.62 -17.14 5.16
N GLN A 172 8.91 -17.31 4.84
CA GLN A 172 9.46 -18.59 4.38
C GLN A 172 9.52 -19.59 5.53
N ASP A 173 9.92 -19.14 6.71
CA ASP A 173 9.90 -19.94 7.94
C ASP A 173 8.47 -20.40 8.28
N ALA A 174 7.50 -19.47 8.21
CA ALA A 174 6.10 -19.82 8.44
C ALA A 174 5.56 -20.86 7.44
N ILE A 175 5.89 -20.73 6.16
CA ILE A 175 5.54 -21.68 5.12
C ILE A 175 6.17 -23.05 5.42
N ALA A 176 7.47 -23.09 5.77
CA ALA A 176 8.16 -24.33 6.11
C ALA A 176 7.49 -25.05 7.29
N LEU A 177 7.19 -24.33 8.38
CA LEU A 177 6.53 -24.87 9.57
C LEU A 177 5.13 -25.45 9.27
N LEU A 178 4.36 -24.82 8.38
CA LEU A 178 3.07 -25.34 7.93
C LEU A 178 3.23 -26.60 7.06
N LEU A 179 4.20 -26.60 6.14
CA LEU A 179 4.45 -27.72 5.24
C LEU A 179 5.04 -28.96 5.93
N THR A 180 5.75 -28.77 7.07
CA THR A 180 6.30 -29.89 7.88
C THR A 180 5.31 -30.38 8.92
N GLY A 181 4.18 -29.66 9.13
CA GLY A 181 3.22 -30.00 10.19
C GLY A 181 3.60 -29.53 11.59
N GLU A 182 4.69 -28.75 11.72
CA GLU A 182 5.10 -28.13 12.99
C GLU A 182 4.18 -26.96 13.41
N ALA A 183 3.40 -26.45 12.47
CA ALA A 183 2.29 -25.53 12.69
C ALA A 183 1.10 -26.00 11.86
N THR A 184 -0.12 -25.78 12.39
CA THR A 184 -1.36 -26.16 11.70
C THR A 184 -2.14 -24.95 11.20
N SER A 185 -2.02 -23.79 11.85
CA SER A 185 -2.76 -22.60 11.48
C SER A 185 -1.85 -21.36 11.52
N ALA A 186 -2.06 -20.43 10.59
CA ALA A 186 -1.30 -19.19 10.53
C ALA A 186 -2.14 -18.00 10.02
N LEU A 187 -1.71 -16.79 10.38
CA LEU A 187 -2.09 -15.55 9.71
C LEU A 187 -0.93 -15.10 8.83
N LEU A 188 -1.14 -15.09 7.53
CA LEU A 188 -0.12 -14.76 6.53
C LEU A 188 -0.64 -13.74 5.50
N PRO A 189 0.25 -12.92 4.91
CA PRO A 189 -0.11 -12.01 3.82
C PRO A 189 -0.06 -12.73 2.47
N GLU A 190 -0.76 -12.20 1.48
CA GLU A 190 -0.45 -12.48 0.08
C GLU A 190 0.82 -11.71 -0.36
N PRO A 191 1.71 -12.32 -1.15
CA PRO A 191 1.60 -13.60 -1.86
C PRO A 191 2.07 -14.86 -1.10
N SER A 192 2.37 -14.77 0.19
CA SER A 192 2.91 -15.90 0.96
C SER A 192 1.93 -17.08 1.07
N VAL A 193 0.62 -16.77 1.17
CA VAL A 193 -0.42 -17.81 1.18
C VAL A 193 -0.48 -18.52 -0.17
N SER A 194 -0.49 -17.79 -1.28
CA SER A 194 -0.48 -18.36 -2.62
C SER A 194 0.77 -19.22 -2.86
N LEU A 195 1.93 -18.79 -2.35
CA LEU A 195 3.18 -19.57 -2.40
C LEU A 195 3.09 -20.84 -1.58
N LEU A 196 2.55 -20.80 -0.35
CA LEU A 196 2.30 -21.97 0.48
C LEU A 196 1.43 -23.00 -0.25
N LEU A 197 0.32 -22.58 -0.82
CA LEU A 197 -0.61 -23.45 -1.54
C LEU A 197 0.07 -24.09 -2.77
N ALA A 198 0.82 -23.31 -3.55
CA ALA A 198 1.56 -23.81 -4.71
C ALA A 198 2.65 -24.81 -4.34
N GLN A 199 3.40 -24.55 -3.26
CA GLN A 199 4.43 -25.47 -2.78
C GLN A 199 3.82 -26.79 -2.24
N ASN A 200 2.70 -26.71 -1.50
CA ASN A 200 2.01 -27.90 -1.02
C ASN A 200 1.45 -28.77 -2.16
N ALA A 201 0.89 -28.15 -3.19
CA ALA A 201 0.38 -28.87 -4.36
C ALA A 201 1.47 -29.71 -5.08
N ARG A 202 2.72 -29.25 -5.03
CA ARG A 202 3.89 -29.98 -5.59
C ARG A 202 4.41 -31.09 -4.67
N ARG A 203 4.27 -30.94 -3.35
CA ARG A 203 4.78 -31.91 -2.35
C ARG A 203 3.80 -33.04 -2.05
N GLY A 204 2.50 -32.76 -2.15
CA GLY A 204 1.46 -33.62 -1.58
C GLY A 204 1.38 -33.49 -0.05
N GLY A 205 0.45 -34.19 0.57
CA GLY A 205 0.20 -34.16 2.02
C GLY A 205 -1.12 -33.44 2.36
N THR A 206 -1.33 -33.12 3.64
CA THR A 206 -2.53 -32.40 4.08
C THR A 206 -2.54 -30.99 3.49
N ALA A 207 -3.58 -30.69 2.72
CA ALA A 207 -3.64 -29.44 1.99
C ALA A 207 -3.99 -28.26 2.90
N PRO A 208 -3.13 -27.26 3.03
CA PRO A 208 -3.53 -26.01 3.68
C PRO A 208 -4.62 -25.35 2.85
N HIS A 209 -5.58 -24.71 3.53
CA HIS A 209 -6.66 -23.97 2.89
C HIS A 209 -6.77 -22.56 3.49
N ARG A 210 -7.34 -21.62 2.71
CA ARG A 210 -7.74 -20.32 3.23
C ARG A 210 -8.99 -20.51 4.07
N VAL A 211 -8.90 -20.18 5.35
CA VAL A 211 -10.02 -20.25 6.31
C VAL A 211 -10.94 -19.04 6.10
N GLN A 212 -10.39 -17.85 6.32
CA GLN A 212 -11.09 -16.57 6.22
C GLN A 212 -10.10 -15.45 5.97
N SER A 213 -10.45 -14.44 5.17
CA SER A 213 -9.65 -13.23 5.11
C SER A 213 -9.84 -12.37 6.35
N LEU A 214 -8.80 -11.72 6.81
CA LEU A 214 -8.89 -10.79 7.94
C LEU A 214 -9.85 -9.64 7.62
N GLU A 215 -9.95 -9.21 6.35
CA GLU A 215 -10.91 -8.22 5.89
C GLU A 215 -12.36 -8.69 6.04
N ALA A 216 -12.67 -9.93 5.66
CA ALA A 216 -14.02 -10.48 5.81
C ALA A 216 -14.43 -10.56 7.29
N ALA A 217 -13.54 -11.08 8.13
CA ALA A 217 -13.75 -11.13 9.57
C ALA A 217 -13.89 -9.74 10.20
N TRP A 218 -13.12 -8.76 9.70
CA TRP A 218 -13.23 -7.37 10.13
C TRP A 218 -14.60 -6.79 9.81
N ARG A 219 -15.09 -6.96 8.59
CA ARG A 219 -16.39 -6.47 8.14
C ARG A 219 -17.54 -7.06 8.94
N GLU A 220 -17.46 -8.34 9.29
CA GLU A 220 -18.45 -9.02 10.13
C GLU A 220 -18.41 -8.49 11.58
N THR A 221 -17.23 -8.18 12.10
CA THR A 221 -17.02 -7.76 13.50
C THR A 221 -17.29 -6.27 13.70
N PHE A 222 -16.98 -5.43 12.70
CA PHE A 222 -17.11 -3.98 12.76
C PHE A 222 -18.00 -3.45 11.63
N PRO A 223 -19.31 -3.76 11.65
CA PRO A 223 -20.25 -3.39 10.58
C PRO A 223 -20.38 -1.87 10.38
N GLU A 224 -20.11 -1.07 11.41
CA GLU A 224 -20.10 0.40 11.33
C GLU A 224 -18.86 0.94 10.58
N HIS A 225 -17.78 0.15 10.50
CA HIS A 225 -16.53 0.48 9.81
C HIS A 225 -16.03 -0.72 9.00
N PRO A 226 -16.80 -1.14 7.96
CA PRO A 226 -16.57 -2.39 7.24
C PRO A 226 -15.34 -2.36 6.34
N ASP A 227 -14.92 -1.16 5.91
CA ASP A 227 -13.72 -0.98 5.10
C ASP A 227 -12.47 -1.04 5.98
N LEU A 228 -11.51 -1.87 5.59
CA LEU A 228 -10.24 -2.05 6.28
C LEU A 228 -9.08 -1.56 5.40
N PRO A 229 -8.69 -0.27 5.52
CA PRO A 229 -7.53 0.24 4.80
C PRO A 229 -6.23 -0.40 5.34
N GLN A 230 -5.51 -1.14 4.52
CA GLN A 230 -4.30 -1.87 4.96
C GLN A 230 -3.01 -1.27 4.43
N ALA A 231 -2.96 -0.93 3.14
CA ALA A 231 -1.77 -0.38 2.52
C ALA A 231 -2.10 0.60 1.39
N GLY A 232 -1.16 1.50 1.13
CA GLY A 232 -1.28 2.52 0.10
C GLY A 232 0.09 3.06 -0.32
N ILE A 233 0.08 4.15 -1.07
CA ILE A 233 1.27 4.81 -1.56
C ILE A 233 1.51 6.09 -0.77
N MET A 234 2.70 6.20 -0.20
CA MET A 234 3.20 7.38 0.49
C MET A 234 4.13 8.17 -0.44
N ALA A 235 3.95 9.49 -0.52
CA ALA A 235 4.94 10.42 -1.02
C ALA A 235 5.91 10.75 0.11
N ASN A 236 7.20 10.55 -0.13
CA ASN A 236 8.26 10.77 0.85
C ASN A 236 8.66 12.26 0.91
N ALA A 237 9.38 12.66 1.93
CA ALA A 237 9.71 14.06 2.23
C ALA A 237 10.26 14.85 1.03
N GLY A 238 11.08 14.22 0.18
CA GLY A 238 11.69 14.86 -1.01
C GLY A 238 10.70 15.25 -2.11
N VAL A 239 9.51 14.65 -2.12
CA VAL A 239 8.49 14.85 -3.18
C VAL A 239 7.10 15.20 -2.64
N ALA A 240 6.87 15.11 -1.34
CA ALA A 240 5.55 15.34 -0.73
C ALA A 240 5.00 16.77 -0.96
N GLY A 241 5.86 17.75 -1.24
CA GLY A 241 5.47 19.12 -1.62
C GLY A 241 5.14 19.29 -3.10
N ASP A 242 5.49 18.32 -3.96
CA ASP A 242 5.22 18.36 -5.40
C ASP A 242 3.85 17.75 -5.70
N ARG A 243 2.82 18.58 -5.57
CA ARG A 243 1.43 18.15 -5.74
C ARG A 243 1.18 17.58 -7.13
N ALA A 244 1.71 18.21 -8.18
CA ALA A 244 1.48 17.78 -9.55
C ALA A 244 2.07 16.38 -9.83
N LEU A 245 3.28 16.12 -9.31
CA LEU A 245 3.90 14.80 -9.35
C LEU A 245 3.12 13.78 -8.51
N GLY A 246 2.67 14.15 -7.30
CA GLY A 246 1.84 13.31 -6.45
C GLY A 246 0.54 12.87 -7.13
N GLU A 247 -0.17 13.83 -7.77
CA GLU A 247 -1.38 13.55 -8.56
C GLU A 247 -1.10 12.64 -9.75
N ALA A 248 0.04 12.84 -10.45
CA ALA A 248 0.43 11.99 -11.56
C ALA A 248 0.69 10.54 -11.09
N VAL A 249 1.46 10.38 -10.02
CA VAL A 249 1.75 9.06 -9.44
C VAL A 249 0.47 8.37 -8.97
N ALA A 250 -0.44 9.08 -8.29
CA ALA A 250 -1.71 8.51 -7.84
C ALA A 250 -2.58 8.02 -9.03
N ARG A 251 -2.66 8.82 -10.11
CA ARG A 251 -3.41 8.43 -11.33
C ARG A 251 -2.79 7.22 -12.04
N GLU A 252 -1.47 7.23 -12.22
CA GLU A 252 -0.78 6.12 -12.90
C GLU A 252 -0.81 4.84 -12.07
N TYR A 253 -0.71 4.97 -10.74
CA TYR A 253 -0.87 3.85 -9.83
C TYR A 253 -2.28 3.24 -9.93
N ASP A 254 -3.34 4.06 -9.92
CA ASP A 254 -4.71 3.60 -10.06
C ASP A 254 -4.93 2.87 -11.41
N ARG A 255 -4.41 3.42 -12.51
CA ARG A 255 -4.45 2.77 -13.84
C ARG A 255 -3.75 1.42 -13.81
N SER A 256 -2.56 1.38 -13.22
CA SER A 256 -1.76 0.16 -13.09
C SER A 256 -2.41 -0.88 -12.18
N ALA A 257 -3.05 -0.47 -11.09
CA ALA A 257 -3.78 -1.37 -10.19
C ALA A 257 -4.98 -2.02 -10.91
N ARG A 258 -5.75 -1.24 -11.65
CA ARG A 258 -6.85 -1.78 -12.48
C ARG A 258 -6.33 -2.74 -13.55
N TRP A 259 -5.24 -2.38 -14.22
CA TRP A 259 -4.64 -3.26 -15.21
C TRP A 259 -4.15 -4.57 -14.60
N CYS A 260 -3.43 -4.54 -13.47
CA CYS A 260 -2.99 -5.75 -12.77
C CYS A 260 -4.17 -6.65 -12.37
N LYS A 261 -5.33 -6.09 -12.02
CA LYS A 261 -6.54 -6.87 -11.72
C LYS A 261 -7.17 -7.47 -12.98
N ALA A 262 -7.12 -6.77 -14.11
CA ALA A 262 -7.65 -7.23 -15.38
C ALA A 262 -6.74 -8.29 -16.04
N GLU A 263 -5.41 -8.10 -15.93
CA GLU A 263 -4.38 -8.91 -16.56
C GLU A 263 -3.42 -9.53 -15.53
N PRO A 264 -3.90 -10.36 -14.58
CA PRO A 264 -3.11 -10.81 -13.44
C PRO A 264 -1.89 -11.64 -13.83
N ALA A 265 -1.97 -12.44 -14.91
CA ALA A 265 -0.84 -13.24 -15.41
C ALA A 265 0.30 -12.34 -15.94
N GLU A 266 -0.02 -11.33 -16.74
CA GLU A 266 0.97 -10.40 -17.28
C GLU A 266 1.55 -9.51 -16.18
N CYS A 267 0.72 -9.01 -15.24
CA CYS A 267 1.19 -8.27 -14.08
C CYS A 267 2.17 -9.12 -13.25
N ALA A 268 1.85 -10.40 -13.04
CA ALA A 268 2.73 -11.32 -12.33
C ALA A 268 4.06 -11.55 -13.08
N ARG A 269 4.04 -11.66 -14.40
CA ARG A 269 5.25 -11.81 -15.22
C ARG A 269 6.17 -10.57 -15.10
N LEU A 270 5.59 -9.37 -15.10
CA LEU A 270 6.35 -8.13 -14.89
C LEU A 270 6.89 -8.05 -13.46
N ALA A 271 6.06 -8.35 -12.46
CA ALA A 271 6.46 -8.32 -11.06
C ALA A 271 7.59 -9.33 -10.75
N HIS A 272 7.55 -10.52 -11.36
CA HIS A 272 8.58 -11.54 -11.20
C HIS A 272 9.98 -11.07 -11.65
N LYS A 273 10.10 -10.16 -12.63
CA LYS A 273 11.40 -9.60 -13.03
C LYS A 273 12.10 -8.84 -11.90
N HIS A 274 11.34 -8.26 -10.98
CA HIS A 274 11.84 -7.49 -9.83
C HIS A 274 11.81 -8.27 -8.53
N LEU A 275 11.04 -9.36 -8.47
CA LEU A 275 10.84 -10.24 -7.33
C LEU A 275 11.05 -11.70 -7.77
N ASP A 276 12.23 -11.99 -8.31
CA ASP A 276 12.62 -13.27 -8.95
C ASP A 276 12.57 -14.48 -8.01
N PHE A 277 12.67 -14.25 -6.69
CA PHE A 277 12.50 -15.26 -5.66
C PHE A 277 11.06 -15.76 -5.48
N LEU A 278 10.05 -15.06 -6.08
CA LEU A 278 8.65 -15.45 -6.07
C LEU A 278 8.24 -16.01 -7.44
N PRO A 279 7.71 -17.24 -7.53
CA PRO A 279 7.15 -17.76 -8.78
C PRO A 279 6.01 -16.88 -9.30
N ALA A 280 5.97 -16.65 -10.61
CA ALA A 280 4.93 -15.81 -11.24
C ALA A 280 3.52 -16.34 -10.95
N GLU A 281 3.33 -17.66 -10.87
CA GLU A 281 2.04 -18.29 -10.54
C GLU A 281 1.56 -17.93 -9.13
N ALA A 282 2.48 -17.79 -8.16
CA ALA A 282 2.13 -17.37 -6.80
C ALA A 282 1.74 -15.89 -6.77
N ILE A 283 2.44 -15.05 -7.54
CA ILE A 283 2.10 -13.63 -7.69
C ILE A 283 0.73 -13.49 -8.36
N GLU A 284 0.47 -14.19 -9.46
CA GLU A 284 -0.80 -14.18 -10.16
C GLU A 284 -1.96 -14.60 -9.24
N ALA A 285 -1.82 -15.73 -8.56
CA ALA A 285 -2.82 -16.21 -7.61
C ALA A 285 -3.10 -15.19 -6.50
N SER A 286 -2.06 -14.50 -6.00
CA SER A 286 -2.21 -13.45 -4.98
C SER A 286 -2.98 -12.23 -5.50
N ILE A 287 -2.73 -11.79 -6.74
CA ILE A 287 -3.45 -10.68 -7.36
C ILE A 287 -4.96 -10.98 -7.46
N ARG A 288 -5.31 -12.23 -7.83
CA ARG A 288 -6.71 -12.64 -7.97
C ARG A 288 -7.50 -12.53 -6.67
N VAL A 289 -6.88 -12.89 -5.53
CA VAL A 289 -7.56 -12.96 -4.22
C VAL A 289 -7.37 -11.70 -3.36
N THR A 290 -6.44 -10.83 -3.69
CA THR A 290 -6.25 -9.56 -2.99
C THR A 290 -7.31 -8.54 -3.44
N ARG A 291 -7.93 -7.84 -2.48
CA ARG A 291 -8.73 -6.66 -2.80
C ARG A 291 -7.78 -5.48 -3.07
N LEU A 292 -7.31 -5.42 -4.33
CA LEU A 292 -6.47 -4.36 -4.87
C LEU A 292 -7.35 -3.35 -5.59
N GLU A 293 -7.63 -2.22 -4.95
CA GLU A 293 -8.50 -1.15 -5.42
C GLU A 293 -7.95 0.20 -4.95
N SER A 294 -7.41 1.00 -5.85
CA SER A 294 -6.86 2.31 -5.51
C SER A 294 -7.97 3.33 -5.30
N ARG A 295 -7.99 3.96 -4.12
CA ARG A 295 -8.88 5.07 -3.78
C ARG A 295 -8.05 6.21 -3.22
N ASP A 296 -8.34 7.44 -3.62
CA ASP A 296 -7.69 8.64 -3.10
C ASP A 296 -7.77 8.69 -1.56
N ALA A 297 -6.65 9.04 -0.88
CA ALA A 297 -6.60 9.02 0.57
C ALA A 297 -7.51 10.06 1.21
N LEU A 298 -7.74 11.21 0.56
CA LEU A 298 -8.69 12.21 1.02
C LEU A 298 -10.13 11.71 0.91
N ALA A 299 -10.46 11.01 -0.17
CA ALA A 299 -11.79 10.43 -0.37
C ALA A 299 -12.13 9.35 0.67
N VAL A 300 -11.12 8.59 1.13
CA VAL A 300 -11.28 7.51 2.13
C VAL A 300 -10.82 7.92 3.53
N ARG A 301 -10.57 9.20 3.76
CA ARG A 301 -10.19 9.75 5.06
C ARG A 301 -11.09 9.28 6.22
N PRO A 302 -12.43 9.22 6.09
CA PRO A 302 -13.27 8.70 7.17
C PRO A 302 -12.94 7.26 7.57
N ALA A 303 -12.65 6.37 6.62
CA ALA A 303 -12.26 4.99 6.91
C ALA A 303 -10.86 4.90 7.55
N LEU A 304 -9.91 5.72 7.09
CA LEU A 304 -8.58 5.83 7.70
C LEU A 304 -8.66 6.34 9.13
N GLU A 305 -9.41 7.41 9.39
CA GLU A 305 -9.56 7.98 10.74
C GLU A 305 -10.33 7.05 11.68
N ALA A 306 -11.31 6.29 11.18
CA ALA A 306 -11.96 5.24 11.97
C ALA A 306 -10.96 4.17 12.41
N LEU A 307 -10.13 3.67 11.47
CA LEU A 307 -9.06 2.71 11.80
C LEU A 307 -8.04 3.31 12.77
N TYR A 308 -7.53 4.51 12.50
CA TYR A 308 -6.56 5.17 13.38
C TYR A 308 -7.15 5.42 14.77
N GLY A 309 -8.43 5.81 14.88
CA GLY A 309 -9.13 5.97 16.13
C GLY A 309 -9.28 4.67 16.93
N LEU A 310 -9.48 3.53 16.25
CA LEU A 310 -9.45 2.22 16.88
C LEU A 310 -8.06 1.90 17.46
N ILE A 311 -7.01 2.17 16.68
CA ILE A 311 -5.62 1.92 17.11
C ILE A 311 -5.24 2.86 18.24
N LEU A 312 -5.56 4.15 18.16
CA LEU A 312 -5.23 5.17 19.16
C LEU A 312 -5.73 4.82 20.57
N ARG A 313 -6.89 4.19 20.69
CA ARG A 313 -7.47 3.81 22.00
C ARG A 313 -6.65 2.76 22.75
N HIS A 314 -5.82 1.97 22.03
CA HIS A 314 -5.11 0.83 22.61
C HIS A 314 -3.59 0.94 22.47
N ASN A 315 -3.12 1.51 21.38
CA ASN A 315 -1.69 1.72 21.11
C ASN A 315 -1.47 3.03 20.35
N PRO A 316 -1.50 4.19 21.03
CA PRO A 316 -1.36 5.51 20.41
C PRO A 316 -0.10 5.66 19.55
N GLU A 317 1.02 5.09 19.99
CA GLU A 317 2.30 5.17 19.28
C GLU A 317 2.27 4.53 17.90
N ALA A 318 1.35 3.58 17.65
CA ALA A 318 1.21 2.88 16.39
C ALA A 318 0.62 3.74 15.25
N VAL A 319 0.20 4.97 15.59
CA VAL A 319 -0.18 6.03 14.62
C VAL A 319 0.47 7.37 14.95
N GLY A 320 1.44 7.40 15.91
CA GLY A 320 2.18 8.61 16.29
C GLY A 320 1.46 9.52 17.28
N GLY A 321 0.52 8.97 18.08
CA GLY A 321 -0.09 9.64 19.24
C GLY A 321 -1.41 10.38 18.99
N HIS A 322 -1.72 10.76 17.75
CA HIS A 322 -2.95 11.47 17.37
C HIS A 322 -3.34 11.19 15.90
N LEU A 323 -4.50 11.68 15.47
CA LEU A 323 -4.87 11.63 14.05
C LEU A 323 -3.98 12.59 13.24
N PRO A 324 -3.55 12.21 12.03
CA PRO A 324 -2.80 13.11 11.17
C PRO A 324 -3.60 14.35 10.77
N ASP A 325 -2.90 15.46 10.52
CA ASP A 325 -3.49 16.70 10.04
C ASP A 325 -4.12 16.56 8.65
N ALA A 326 -5.02 17.47 8.29
CA ALA A 326 -5.74 17.44 7.02
C ALA A 326 -4.80 17.39 5.79
N GLY A 327 -3.63 18.04 5.86
CA GLY A 327 -2.64 18.05 4.78
C GLY A 327 -1.92 16.71 4.55
N PHE A 328 -2.13 15.73 5.41
CA PHE A 328 -1.56 14.37 5.26
C PHE A 328 -2.27 13.56 4.16
N TYR A 329 -3.56 13.79 3.94
CA TYR A 329 -4.40 12.99 3.06
C TYR A 329 -4.42 13.55 1.63
N GLY A 330 -4.02 12.72 0.68
CA GLY A 330 -4.01 13.03 -0.75
C GLY A 330 -2.72 13.71 -1.24
N PRO A 331 -2.62 13.92 -2.55
CA PRO A 331 -1.49 14.58 -3.19
C PRO A 331 -1.41 16.08 -2.92
#